data_c45cfdcfa768ad87269f24e30273666e
#
_entry.id   c45cfdcfa768ad87269f24e30273666e
#
_cell.length_a   1.000
_cell.length_b   1.000
_cell.length_c   1.000
_cell.angle_alpha   90.00
_cell.angle_beta   90.00
_cell.angle_gamma   90.00
#
_symmetry.space_group_name_H-M   'P 1'
#
loop_
_entity.id
_entity.type
_entity.pdbx_description
1 polymer ?
#
loop_
_entity_poly.entity_id
_entity_poly.type
_entity_poly.pdbx_seq_one_letter_code
_entity_poly.pdbx_strand_id
1 'polypeptide(L)'
;MIEGQEYEQGDTNGVTDMLNITSNTTGIQVTKSGTTLKLKADKNSKSGEIMFSKVPDSALGTSILYKKADRQSLVDFYLQDTGKAKLKVNVKKLGGVRVKKIDPQTNKALPNTTIKFEYGNTSKTVVTDANGIAELVGIPEGTQVKISELLAPSGYHNIGEVKTTIIRPSETTELIFNNNKQMGTVKLTKSGQEFGASMPNDNYTLKDALYGIYNSSDERVGELITDEKGYAESSSLSLGKYYLLEEKAPSGYLLSDEKLPFEIKYAGQDVAVTNTEVQAVDVEQKGTAKLIKEDAETGDIAQGKATLDGAVYEIYRSSDDKLIDTVTIENGQAQSDNLLLDSYYWLEKEAPTGYLLDKEKHAFDLTYNSEAEVADVIITVKEQVIKEKIKVMKYDEATKEPIKNNAATFKLKDLQTGEFIEHDGQLEFMTDQSGEFVTNDLPYGEYELIEIIAPTNYQRGMEPTKITIDGTHNGIVEVKIMNTEISKPLLKKSTRHTTDPARKATEVKSLPLLGDKDGITLLLIGLALVASSLAIYRSKK
;
A
#
# COMPACT_ATOMS: atom_id res chain seq x y z
N MET A 1 6.70 -25.51 -46.62
CA MET A 1 7.93 -25.25 -45.90
C MET A 1 9.12 -25.86 -46.61
N ILE A 2 10.22 -25.21 -46.63
CA ILE A 2 11.44 -25.62 -47.30
C ILE A 2 12.53 -25.84 -46.26
N GLU A 3 13.41 -26.74 -46.48
CA GLU A 3 14.54 -27.02 -45.62
C GLU A 3 15.36 -25.76 -45.32
N GLY A 4 15.64 -25.50 -44.03
CA GLY A 4 16.45 -24.39 -43.55
C GLY A 4 15.74 -23.05 -43.39
N GLN A 5 14.45 -22.97 -43.67
CA GLN A 5 13.72 -21.72 -43.61
C GLN A 5 13.19 -21.40 -42.20
N GLU A 6 13.34 -20.18 -41.77
CA GLU A 6 12.93 -19.64 -40.50
C GLU A 6 11.81 -18.62 -40.66
N TYR A 7 10.80 -18.71 -39.84
CA TYR A 7 9.57 -17.97 -39.95
C TYR A 7 9.38 -17.09 -38.73
N GLU A 8 9.12 -15.84 -38.96
CA GLU A 8 8.90 -14.90 -37.90
C GLU A 8 7.55 -14.22 -38.01
N GLN A 9 6.78 -14.29 -36.95
CA GLN A 9 5.55 -13.57 -36.87
C GLN A 9 5.45 -12.84 -35.53
N GLY A 10 5.20 -11.57 -35.56
CA GLY A 10 4.95 -10.75 -34.42
C GLY A 10 3.61 -11.10 -33.78
N ASP A 11 3.61 -11.28 -32.52
CA ASP A 11 2.48 -11.72 -31.74
C ASP A 11 1.69 -10.55 -31.21
N THR A 12 0.49 -10.45 -31.70
CA THR A 12 -0.48 -9.57 -31.09
C THR A 12 -1.09 -10.12 -29.83
N ASN A 13 -0.97 -11.39 -29.56
CA ASN A 13 -1.61 -12.05 -28.44
C ASN A 13 -0.70 -12.91 -27.58
N GLY A 14 0.56 -13.02 -27.93
CA GLY A 14 1.58 -13.62 -27.13
C GLY A 14 1.43 -15.09 -26.72
N VAL A 15 1.31 -16.05 -27.64
CA VAL A 15 1.06 -17.46 -27.30
C VAL A 15 2.17 -18.43 -27.62
N THR A 16 3.34 -17.95 -28.00
CA THR A 16 4.39 -18.80 -28.59
C THR A 16 4.80 -19.97 -27.70
N ASP A 17 4.94 -19.77 -26.40
CA ASP A 17 5.35 -20.83 -25.48
C ASP A 17 4.28 -21.89 -25.25
N MET A 18 3.04 -21.58 -25.61
CA MET A 18 1.91 -22.48 -25.46
C MET A 18 1.70 -23.41 -26.64
N LEU A 19 2.52 -23.34 -27.69
CA LEU A 19 2.40 -24.20 -28.84
C LEU A 19 3.22 -25.47 -28.69
N ASN A 20 2.58 -26.57 -28.94
CA ASN A 20 3.19 -27.88 -29.02
C ASN A 20 3.11 -28.41 -30.45
N ILE A 21 4.18 -29.03 -30.95
CA ILE A 21 4.18 -29.74 -32.23
C ILE A 21 3.60 -31.12 -32.00
N THR A 22 2.44 -31.40 -32.63
CA THR A 22 1.77 -32.69 -32.51
C THR A 22 2.09 -33.65 -33.65
N SER A 23 2.53 -33.14 -34.77
CA SER A 23 3.03 -33.93 -35.89
C SER A 23 4.02 -33.13 -36.70
N ASN A 24 5.13 -33.77 -37.06
CA ASN A 24 6.14 -33.23 -37.94
C ASN A 24 6.67 -34.30 -38.86
N THR A 25 6.10 -34.43 -40.03
CA THR A 25 6.54 -35.40 -41.05
C THR A 25 7.62 -34.81 -41.94
N THR A 26 8.02 -33.56 -41.71
CA THR A 26 8.90 -32.81 -42.60
C THR A 26 10.38 -32.80 -42.14
N GLY A 27 10.66 -33.17 -40.91
CA GLY A 27 12.00 -33.02 -40.32
C GLY A 27 12.37 -31.60 -39.92
N ILE A 28 11.39 -30.69 -39.84
CA ILE A 28 11.62 -29.29 -39.48
C ILE A 28 11.85 -29.14 -37.98
N GLN A 29 12.87 -28.41 -37.62
CA GLN A 29 13.11 -27.97 -36.26
C GLN A 29 12.25 -26.75 -35.96
N VAL A 30 11.61 -26.79 -34.79
CA VAL A 30 10.83 -25.69 -34.29
C VAL A 30 11.46 -25.13 -33.03
N THR A 31 11.79 -23.87 -33.07
CA THR A 31 12.42 -23.16 -31.94
C THR A 31 11.58 -21.94 -31.58
N LYS A 32 11.37 -21.69 -30.33
CA LYS A 32 10.68 -20.48 -29.84
C LYS A 32 11.70 -19.43 -29.43
N SER A 33 11.43 -18.17 -29.62
CA SER A 33 12.37 -17.09 -29.35
C SER A 33 11.66 -15.76 -29.05
N GLY A 34 11.45 -15.46 -27.80
CA GLY A 34 10.79 -14.26 -27.32
C GLY A 34 9.32 -14.18 -27.74
N THR A 35 8.88 -13.09 -28.34
CA THR A 35 7.52 -12.90 -28.84
C THR A 35 7.29 -13.44 -30.25
N THR A 36 8.27 -14.14 -30.83
CA THR A 36 8.19 -14.71 -32.17
C THR A 36 8.35 -16.22 -32.14
N LEU A 37 7.65 -16.93 -33.01
CA LEU A 37 7.86 -18.32 -33.31
C LEU A 37 8.80 -18.46 -34.49
N LYS A 38 9.92 -19.17 -34.30
CA LYS A 38 10.79 -19.60 -35.36
C LYS A 38 10.58 -21.06 -35.69
N LEU A 39 10.32 -21.37 -36.92
CA LEU A 39 10.22 -22.72 -37.45
C LEU A 39 11.35 -22.93 -38.43
N LYS A 40 12.17 -23.97 -38.22
CA LYS A 40 13.33 -24.27 -39.05
C LYS A 40 13.29 -25.68 -39.58
N ALA A 41 13.27 -25.81 -40.88
CA ALA A 41 13.48 -27.06 -41.55
C ALA A 41 14.97 -27.34 -41.65
N ASP A 42 15.42 -28.54 -41.29
CA ASP A 42 16.78 -28.98 -41.51
C ASP A 42 16.96 -29.55 -42.94
N LYS A 43 18.17 -29.88 -43.27
CA LYS A 43 18.52 -30.44 -44.59
C LYS A 43 17.80 -31.76 -44.93
N ASN A 44 17.22 -32.45 -43.95
CA ASN A 44 16.47 -33.69 -44.14
C ASN A 44 14.97 -33.45 -44.19
N SER A 45 14.56 -32.23 -43.98
CA SER A 45 13.13 -31.84 -44.00
C SER A 45 12.53 -32.14 -45.35
N LYS A 46 11.34 -32.70 -45.37
CA LYS A 46 10.58 -33.08 -46.55
C LYS A 46 9.30 -32.32 -46.62
N SER A 47 8.66 -32.31 -47.76
CA SER A 47 7.29 -31.89 -47.84
C SER A 47 6.42 -32.74 -46.93
N GLY A 48 5.64 -32.17 -46.12
CA GLY A 48 4.80 -32.83 -45.18
C GLY A 48 4.04 -31.83 -44.33
N GLU A 49 3.48 -32.29 -43.22
CA GLU A 49 2.67 -31.46 -42.34
C GLU A 49 3.34 -31.30 -40.98
N ILE A 50 3.31 -30.08 -40.44
CA ILE A 50 3.60 -29.77 -39.06
C ILE A 50 2.33 -29.28 -38.43
N MET A 51 1.85 -30.06 -37.47
CA MET A 51 0.66 -29.73 -36.72
C MET A 51 1.04 -29.20 -35.37
N PHE A 52 0.41 -28.13 -34.96
CA PHE A 52 0.61 -27.50 -33.68
C PHE A 52 -0.69 -27.57 -32.85
N SER A 53 -0.52 -27.74 -31.57
CA SER A 53 -1.58 -27.57 -30.58
C SER A 53 -1.11 -26.60 -29.48
N LYS A 54 -2.04 -26.02 -28.81
CA LYS A 54 -1.73 -25.22 -27.61
C LYS A 54 -1.19 -26.14 -26.51
N VAL A 55 -0.11 -25.74 -25.85
CA VAL A 55 0.44 -26.47 -24.69
C VAL A 55 -0.52 -26.30 -23.52
N PRO A 56 -0.93 -27.36 -22.83
CA PRO A 56 -1.73 -27.25 -21.61
C PRO A 56 -1.04 -26.41 -20.55
N ASP A 57 -1.79 -25.65 -19.77
CA ASP A 57 -1.27 -24.78 -18.71
C ASP A 57 -0.37 -25.53 -17.70
N SER A 58 -0.61 -26.82 -17.47
CA SER A 58 0.23 -27.68 -16.64
C SER A 58 1.61 -27.96 -17.24
N ALA A 59 1.77 -27.82 -18.55
CA ALA A 59 3.06 -27.95 -19.23
C ALA A 59 3.81 -26.62 -19.32
N LEU A 60 3.16 -25.53 -19.06
CA LEU A 60 3.73 -24.20 -18.86
C LEU A 60 4.28 -24.02 -17.44
N GLY A 61 4.72 -25.08 -16.78
CA GLY A 61 5.41 -25.01 -15.50
C GLY A 61 6.73 -24.23 -15.53
N THR A 62 7.13 -23.79 -16.72
CA THR A 62 8.15 -22.76 -16.95
C THR A 62 7.52 -21.43 -17.35
N SER A 63 6.21 -21.34 -17.44
CA SER A 63 5.57 -20.05 -17.53
C SER A 63 5.96 -19.28 -16.28
N ILE A 64 6.68 -18.30 -16.51
CA ILE A 64 7.39 -17.47 -15.61
C ILE A 64 6.39 -16.76 -14.75
N LEU A 65 6.18 -17.44 -13.65
CA LEU A 65 5.49 -16.84 -12.55
C LEU A 65 6.39 -15.74 -11.99
N TYR A 66 6.10 -14.55 -12.35
CA TYR A 66 6.75 -13.41 -11.76
C TYR A 66 6.22 -13.21 -10.37
N LYS A 67 7.03 -13.55 -9.46
CA LYS A 67 6.81 -13.21 -8.07
C LYS A 67 7.48 -11.87 -7.74
N LYS A 68 6.85 -10.78 -8.06
CA LYS A 68 6.67 -9.76 -7.08
C LYS A 68 5.19 -9.70 -6.82
N ALA A 69 4.88 -10.54 -5.92
CA ALA A 69 3.70 -10.69 -5.13
C ALA A 69 2.34 -10.67 -5.83
N ASP A 70 2.06 -10.16 -6.99
CA ASP A 70 0.66 -9.95 -7.30
C ASP A 70 0.21 -9.92 -8.75
N ARG A 71 1.06 -10.29 -9.71
CA ARG A 71 0.63 -10.31 -11.10
C ARG A 71 1.15 -11.47 -11.92
N GLN A 72 0.35 -11.84 -12.87
CA GLN A 72 0.59 -12.88 -13.84
C GLN A 72 0.18 -12.47 -15.23
N SER A 73 0.99 -12.71 -16.24
CA SER A 73 0.65 -12.51 -17.65
C SER A 73 0.48 -13.82 -18.35
N LEU A 74 -0.46 -13.91 -19.24
CA LEU A 74 -0.76 -15.08 -20.04
C LEU A 74 -0.49 -14.85 -21.52
N VAL A 75 0.04 -15.83 -22.18
CA VAL A 75 0.48 -15.78 -23.57
C VAL A 75 -0.42 -16.62 -24.41
N ASP A 76 -0.92 -16.09 -25.49
CA ASP A 76 -1.73 -16.81 -26.46
C ASP A 76 -1.04 -17.00 -27.79
N PHE A 77 -1.16 -18.15 -28.35
CA PHE A 77 -0.39 -18.58 -29.48
C PHE A 77 -1.24 -18.75 -30.72
N TYR A 78 -0.80 -18.16 -31.80
CA TYR A 78 -1.58 -18.11 -33.01
C TYR A 78 -0.81 -18.70 -34.18
N LEU A 79 -1.26 -19.84 -34.69
CA LEU A 79 -0.73 -20.43 -35.90
C LEU A 79 -1.60 -20.02 -37.09
N GLN A 80 -0.99 -19.40 -38.08
CA GLN A 80 -1.66 -19.04 -39.31
C GLN A 80 -1.06 -19.83 -40.46
N ASP A 81 -1.87 -20.64 -41.12
CA ASP A 81 -1.44 -21.32 -42.32
C ASP A 81 -1.32 -20.32 -43.47
N THR A 82 -0.17 -20.30 -44.10
CA THR A 82 0.17 -19.31 -45.09
C THR A 82 0.16 -19.83 -46.52
N GLY A 83 -0.35 -21.02 -46.74
CA GLY A 83 -0.53 -21.51 -48.09
C GLY A 83 0.73 -21.97 -48.81
N LYS A 84 0.58 -22.63 -49.86
CA LYS A 84 1.61 -23.35 -50.60
C LYS A 84 1.86 -22.76 -51.98
N ALA A 85 3.07 -22.83 -52.48
CA ALA A 85 3.42 -22.43 -53.79
C ALA A 85 3.95 -23.57 -54.66
N LYS A 86 3.54 -23.62 -55.92
CA LYS A 86 3.88 -24.67 -56.88
C LYS A 86 4.21 -24.14 -58.26
N LEU A 87 5.06 -24.80 -59.03
CA LEU A 87 5.60 -24.45 -60.32
C LEU A 87 5.63 -25.59 -61.36
N LYS A 88 5.30 -25.32 -62.60
CA LYS A 88 5.20 -26.30 -63.70
C LYS A 88 5.94 -25.86 -64.96
N VAL A 89 6.67 -26.73 -65.67
CA VAL A 89 7.57 -26.41 -66.77
C VAL A 89 7.34 -27.29 -68.04
N ASN A 90 7.43 -26.69 -69.24
CA ASN A 90 7.50 -27.36 -70.55
C ASN A 90 8.67 -26.85 -71.39
N VAL A 91 9.56 -27.73 -71.95
CA VAL A 91 10.76 -27.34 -72.71
C VAL A 91 10.81 -28.12 -74.05
N LYS A 92 11.12 -27.51 -75.16
CA LYS A 92 11.39 -28.11 -76.49
C LYS A 92 12.84 -28.00 -76.91
N LYS A 93 13.50 -26.87 -76.75
CA LYS A 93 14.97 -26.77 -76.79
C LYS A 93 15.54 -26.78 -75.40
N LEU A 94 16.81 -27.07 -75.32
CA LEU A 94 17.48 -27.01 -74.02
C LEU A 94 17.72 -25.59 -73.62
N GLY A 95 17.02 -25.16 -72.65
CA GLY A 95 17.23 -23.91 -71.92
C GLY A 95 17.23 -24.20 -70.42
N GLY A 96 17.07 -23.14 -69.66
CA GLY A 96 17.04 -23.25 -68.19
C GLY A 96 16.11 -22.25 -67.53
N VAL A 97 15.86 -22.47 -66.29
CA VAL A 97 15.23 -21.52 -65.42
C VAL A 97 16.03 -21.41 -64.15
N ARG A 98 16.25 -20.21 -63.72
CA ARG A 98 16.93 -19.85 -62.49
C ARG A 98 15.98 -19.16 -61.58
N VAL A 99 15.87 -19.61 -60.36
CA VAL A 99 15.21 -18.93 -59.25
C VAL A 99 16.26 -18.18 -58.46
N LYS A 100 16.05 -16.88 -58.28
CA LYS A 100 16.77 -16.05 -57.32
C LYS A 100 15.87 -15.80 -56.12
N LYS A 101 16.24 -16.40 -55.01
CA LYS A 101 15.51 -16.29 -53.74
C LYS A 101 16.07 -15.17 -52.90
N ILE A 102 15.24 -14.22 -52.52
CA ILE A 102 15.66 -13.04 -51.75
C ILE A 102 14.68 -12.70 -50.61
N ASP A 103 15.20 -12.07 -49.59
CA ASP A 103 14.47 -11.32 -48.60
C ASP A 103 14.10 -9.96 -49.23
N PRO A 104 12.84 -9.62 -49.41
CA PRO A 104 12.45 -8.38 -50.12
C PRO A 104 12.72 -7.10 -49.31
N GLN A 105 12.91 -7.19 -48.00
CA GLN A 105 13.20 -6.06 -47.12
C GLN A 105 14.67 -5.67 -47.16
N THR A 106 15.53 -6.66 -47.19
CA THR A 106 16.99 -6.47 -47.11
C THR A 106 17.70 -6.70 -48.45
N ASN A 107 16.97 -7.23 -49.44
CA ASN A 107 17.50 -7.73 -50.72
C ASN A 107 18.60 -8.80 -50.58
N LYS A 108 18.65 -9.44 -49.42
CA LYS A 108 19.60 -10.48 -49.09
C LYS A 108 19.21 -11.78 -49.78
N ALA A 109 20.19 -12.47 -50.36
CA ALA A 109 20.01 -13.82 -50.92
C ALA A 109 19.60 -14.80 -49.81
N LEU A 110 18.69 -15.72 -50.15
CA LEU A 110 18.18 -16.74 -49.25
C LEU A 110 18.65 -18.14 -49.70
N PRO A 111 19.74 -18.65 -49.15
CA PRO A 111 20.19 -20.01 -49.42
C PRO A 111 19.31 -21.06 -48.71
N ASN A 112 19.52 -22.32 -49.05
CA ASN A 112 18.85 -23.47 -48.42
C ASN A 112 17.34 -23.50 -48.60
N THR A 113 16.83 -22.82 -49.65
CA THR A 113 15.44 -22.87 -50.04
C THR A 113 15.25 -24.03 -51.00
N THR A 114 14.27 -24.89 -50.75
CA THR A 114 13.97 -25.99 -51.70
C THR A 114 12.93 -25.53 -52.67
N ILE A 115 13.34 -25.41 -53.92
CA ILE A 115 12.49 -25.03 -55.05
C ILE A 115 12.08 -26.29 -55.79
N LYS A 116 10.82 -26.44 -56.04
CA LYS A 116 10.26 -27.52 -56.86
C LYS A 116 10.01 -27.01 -58.27
N PHE A 117 10.53 -27.74 -59.23
CA PHE A 117 10.29 -27.47 -60.66
C PHE A 117 9.47 -28.66 -61.22
N GLU A 118 8.30 -28.39 -61.73
CA GLU A 118 7.37 -29.37 -62.33
C GLU A 118 7.17 -29.08 -63.81
N TYR A 119 7.43 -30.08 -64.63
CA TYR A 119 7.27 -29.92 -66.08
C TYR A 119 6.98 -31.28 -66.72
N GLY A 120 5.95 -31.32 -67.56
CA GLY A 120 5.41 -32.59 -68.06
C GLY A 120 5.08 -33.54 -66.89
N ASN A 121 5.59 -34.76 -66.97
CA ASN A 121 5.47 -35.76 -65.90
C ASN A 121 6.68 -35.78 -64.94
N THR A 122 7.58 -34.77 -65.02
CA THR A 122 8.81 -34.69 -64.23
C THR A 122 8.67 -33.69 -63.12
N SER A 123 9.12 -34.07 -61.95
CA SER A 123 9.32 -33.17 -60.81
C SER A 123 10.74 -33.25 -60.29
N LYS A 124 11.42 -32.12 -60.17
CA LYS A 124 12.75 -31.97 -59.57
C LYS A 124 12.74 -30.94 -58.48
N THR A 125 13.51 -31.22 -57.41
CA THR A 125 13.77 -30.24 -56.35
C THR A 125 15.22 -29.82 -56.42
N VAL A 126 15.47 -28.52 -56.22
CA VAL A 126 16.79 -27.90 -56.15
C VAL A 126 16.81 -27.00 -54.92
N VAL A 127 17.90 -27.12 -54.17
CA VAL A 127 18.13 -26.25 -52.99
C VAL A 127 18.95 -25.03 -53.46
N THR A 128 18.55 -23.85 -53.03
CA THR A 128 19.27 -22.62 -53.36
C THR A 128 20.66 -22.61 -52.70
N ASP A 129 21.65 -22.16 -53.48
CA ASP A 129 23.05 -22.02 -53.04
C ASP A 129 23.24 -20.79 -52.11
N ALA A 130 24.51 -20.49 -51.77
CA ALA A 130 24.88 -19.36 -50.92
C ALA A 130 24.44 -17.98 -51.51
N ASN A 131 24.20 -17.91 -52.83
CA ASN A 131 23.72 -16.71 -53.51
C ASN A 131 22.19 -16.68 -53.65
N GLY A 132 21.49 -17.65 -53.01
CA GLY A 132 20.03 -17.81 -53.15
C GLY A 132 19.59 -18.33 -54.50
N ILE A 133 20.45 -18.99 -55.25
CA ILE A 133 20.19 -19.45 -56.60
C ILE A 133 19.81 -20.94 -56.60
N ALA A 134 18.66 -21.26 -57.20
CA ALA A 134 18.30 -22.63 -57.59
C ALA A 134 18.14 -22.66 -59.11
N GLU A 135 18.92 -23.45 -59.80
CA GLU A 135 18.93 -23.51 -61.26
C GLU A 135 18.62 -24.90 -61.77
N LEU A 136 17.81 -24.94 -62.78
CA LEU A 136 17.50 -26.14 -63.51
C LEU A 136 17.73 -25.87 -65.01
N VAL A 137 18.65 -26.63 -65.58
CA VAL A 137 19.06 -26.50 -67.00
C VAL A 137 18.77 -27.79 -67.75
N GLY A 138 18.87 -27.75 -69.07
CA GLY A 138 18.69 -28.94 -69.93
C GLY A 138 17.22 -29.28 -70.17
N ILE A 139 16.30 -28.33 -70.05
CA ILE A 139 14.88 -28.49 -70.28
C ILE A 139 14.57 -28.10 -71.74
N PRO A 140 13.75 -28.90 -72.48
CA PRO A 140 13.34 -28.55 -73.82
C PRO A 140 12.54 -27.20 -73.89
N GLU A 141 12.82 -26.40 -74.89
CA GLU A 141 12.09 -25.14 -75.17
C GLU A 141 10.58 -25.34 -75.28
N GLY A 142 9.83 -24.32 -74.93
CA GLY A 142 8.39 -24.31 -74.92
C GLY A 142 7.78 -25.20 -73.87
N THR A 143 8.60 -25.89 -73.08
CA THR A 143 8.12 -26.56 -71.91
C THR A 143 7.67 -25.53 -70.90
N GLN A 144 6.44 -25.60 -70.51
CA GLN A 144 5.95 -24.80 -69.38
C GLN A 144 6.46 -25.40 -68.09
N VAL A 145 7.18 -24.58 -67.31
CA VAL A 145 7.73 -24.95 -66.01
C VAL A 145 6.90 -24.26 -64.94
N LYS A 146 6.25 -25.00 -64.08
CA LYS A 146 5.65 -24.47 -62.88
C LYS A 146 6.64 -24.59 -61.74
N ILE A 147 6.98 -23.46 -61.08
CA ILE A 147 7.98 -23.32 -60.08
C ILE A 147 7.27 -23.00 -58.75
N SER A 148 7.48 -23.79 -57.76
CA SER A 148 6.97 -23.58 -56.43
C SER A 148 8.04 -23.76 -55.38
N GLU A 149 7.91 -23.05 -54.35
CA GLU A 149 8.70 -23.25 -53.15
C GLU A 149 8.11 -24.39 -52.33
N LEU A 150 8.92 -25.37 -52.03
CA LEU A 150 8.51 -26.43 -51.10
C LEU A 150 8.95 -26.13 -49.69
N LEU A 151 10.18 -25.63 -49.54
CA LEU A 151 10.78 -25.37 -48.25
C LEU A 151 11.47 -24.01 -48.25
N ALA A 152 11.02 -23.12 -47.41
CA ALA A 152 11.61 -21.80 -47.21
C ALA A 152 12.87 -21.86 -46.29
N PRO A 153 13.79 -20.90 -46.35
CA PRO A 153 14.92 -20.88 -45.43
C PRO A 153 14.46 -20.72 -43.98
N SER A 154 15.29 -21.16 -43.07
CA SER A 154 15.00 -20.98 -41.64
C SER A 154 14.78 -19.52 -41.28
N GLY A 155 13.72 -19.22 -40.53
CA GLY A 155 13.33 -17.87 -40.14
C GLY A 155 12.46 -17.14 -41.16
N TYR A 156 12.12 -17.79 -42.24
CA TYR A 156 11.31 -17.20 -43.30
C TYR A 156 10.01 -17.95 -43.51
N HIS A 157 9.02 -17.18 -43.93
CA HIS A 157 7.67 -17.60 -44.25
C HIS A 157 7.53 -17.90 -45.74
N ASN A 158 6.99 -19.04 -46.09
CA ASN A 158 6.61 -19.36 -47.46
C ASN A 158 5.30 -18.68 -47.81
N ILE A 159 5.37 -17.69 -48.66
CA ILE A 159 4.18 -16.93 -49.10
C ILE A 159 3.30 -17.68 -50.09
N GLY A 160 3.66 -18.91 -50.41
CA GLY A 160 2.92 -19.72 -51.36
C GLY A 160 3.04 -19.24 -52.81
N GLU A 161 4.13 -18.54 -53.15
CA GLU A 161 4.34 -17.98 -54.48
C GLU A 161 4.50 -19.10 -55.54
N VAL A 162 3.72 -19.00 -56.58
CA VAL A 162 3.82 -19.88 -57.75
C VAL A 162 4.10 -19.04 -58.95
N LYS A 163 5.17 -19.38 -59.68
CA LYS A 163 5.49 -18.75 -60.97
C LYS A 163 5.52 -19.81 -62.06
N THR A 164 5.14 -19.41 -63.23
CA THR A 164 5.18 -20.21 -64.44
C THR A 164 5.96 -19.50 -65.51
N THR A 165 6.82 -20.20 -66.17
CA THR A 165 7.56 -19.68 -67.32
C THR A 165 7.59 -20.72 -68.45
N ILE A 166 7.85 -20.24 -69.64
CA ILE A 166 8.07 -21.11 -70.80
C ILE A 166 9.57 -21.04 -71.13
N ILE A 167 10.18 -22.19 -71.17
CA ILE A 167 11.62 -22.29 -71.44
C ILE A 167 11.93 -21.79 -72.84
N ARG A 168 12.84 -20.87 -72.91
CA ARG A 168 13.41 -20.34 -74.13
C ARG A 168 14.65 -21.09 -74.52
N PRO A 169 14.89 -21.26 -75.80
CA PRO A 169 16.02 -21.99 -76.29
C PRO A 169 17.35 -21.31 -75.91
N SER A 170 18.23 -22.07 -75.32
CA SER A 170 19.60 -21.66 -74.94
C SER A 170 19.64 -20.44 -73.99
N GLU A 171 18.57 -20.15 -73.32
CA GLU A 171 18.46 -19.09 -72.33
C GLU A 171 18.14 -19.70 -70.97
N THR A 172 18.63 -19.06 -69.91
CA THR A 172 18.18 -19.29 -68.55
C THR A 172 17.30 -18.11 -68.09
N THR A 173 16.01 -18.36 -67.94
CA THR A 173 15.10 -17.33 -67.45
C THR A 173 15.25 -17.18 -65.94
N GLU A 174 15.56 -15.99 -65.47
CA GLU A 174 15.64 -15.71 -64.01
C GLU A 174 14.27 -15.26 -63.48
N LEU A 175 13.87 -15.85 -62.36
CA LEU A 175 12.66 -15.49 -61.63
C LEU A 175 13.04 -15.23 -60.17
N ILE A 176 12.54 -14.08 -59.66
CA ILE A 176 12.77 -13.70 -58.29
C ILE A 176 11.61 -14.25 -57.44
N PHE A 177 11.96 -14.95 -56.39
CA PHE A 177 11.04 -15.43 -55.33
C PHE A 177 11.38 -14.76 -54.01
N ASN A 178 10.38 -14.30 -53.30
CA ASN A 178 10.55 -13.58 -52.04
C ASN A 178 10.08 -14.46 -50.87
N ASN A 179 10.74 -14.34 -49.75
CA ASN A 179 10.22 -14.80 -48.44
C ASN A 179 10.41 -13.68 -47.44
N ASN A 180 9.37 -13.46 -46.66
CA ASN A 180 9.43 -12.56 -45.54
C ASN A 180 9.89 -13.33 -44.30
N LYS A 181 10.66 -12.66 -43.44
CA LYS A 181 10.98 -13.22 -42.14
C LYS A 181 9.71 -13.50 -41.36
N GLN A 182 9.72 -14.58 -40.62
CA GLN A 182 8.69 -14.82 -39.64
C GLN A 182 8.89 -13.86 -38.47
N MET A 183 7.78 -13.27 -38.04
CA MET A 183 7.73 -12.33 -36.91
C MET A 183 6.79 -12.87 -35.84
N GLY A 184 6.78 -12.26 -34.68
CA GLY A 184 5.86 -12.62 -33.64
C GLY A 184 5.46 -11.46 -32.75
N THR A 185 4.40 -11.61 -31.97
CA THR A 185 3.98 -10.62 -30.98
C THR A 185 3.88 -11.24 -29.58
N VAL A 186 4.00 -10.43 -28.57
CA VAL A 186 3.72 -10.81 -27.19
C VAL A 186 2.43 -10.16 -26.72
N LYS A 187 1.63 -10.92 -26.03
CA LYS A 187 0.42 -10.49 -25.35
C LYS A 187 0.61 -10.59 -23.85
N LEU A 188 0.43 -9.46 -23.18
CA LEU A 188 0.49 -9.35 -21.73
C LEU A 188 -0.91 -9.36 -21.16
N THR A 189 -1.12 -10.13 -20.10
CA THR A 189 -2.29 -10.02 -19.23
C THR A 189 -1.83 -9.74 -17.81
N LYS A 190 -2.27 -8.61 -17.29
CA LYS A 190 -1.94 -8.10 -15.96
C LYS A 190 -3.10 -8.30 -15.00
N SER A 191 -2.80 -8.63 -13.75
CA SER A 191 -3.78 -8.79 -12.68
C SER A 191 -3.21 -8.31 -11.34
N GLY A 192 -4.08 -8.08 -10.38
CA GLY A 192 -3.70 -7.86 -8.99
C GLY A 192 -3.52 -9.16 -8.24
N GLN A 193 -2.69 -9.15 -7.19
CA GLN A 193 -2.42 -10.30 -6.35
C GLN A 193 -3.65 -10.72 -5.53
N GLU A 194 -4.33 -9.76 -4.94
CA GLU A 194 -5.51 -10.01 -4.12
C GLU A 194 -6.79 -9.99 -4.95
N PHE A 195 -6.90 -9.07 -5.92
CA PHE A 195 -8.15 -8.83 -6.64
C PHE A 195 -8.23 -9.50 -8.01
N GLY A 196 -7.11 -10.05 -8.49
CA GLY A 196 -7.06 -10.59 -9.85
C GLY A 196 -7.32 -9.51 -10.89
N ALA A 197 -8.37 -9.71 -11.70
CA ALA A 197 -8.82 -8.73 -12.70
C ALA A 197 -9.98 -7.84 -12.22
N SER A 198 -10.46 -8.04 -10.98
CA SER A 198 -11.59 -7.28 -10.42
C SER A 198 -11.07 -6.18 -9.50
N MET A 199 -11.38 -4.92 -9.81
CA MET A 199 -10.98 -3.80 -8.98
C MET A 199 -11.96 -3.59 -7.82
N PRO A 200 -11.48 -3.34 -6.59
CA PRO A 200 -12.35 -3.12 -5.44
C PRO A 200 -13.04 -1.75 -5.48
N ASN A 201 -12.39 -0.76 -6.06
CA ASN A 201 -12.86 0.62 -6.23
C ASN A 201 -12.04 1.35 -7.32
N ASP A 202 -12.34 2.62 -7.55
CA ASP A 202 -11.72 3.45 -8.60
C ASP A 202 -10.27 3.90 -8.30
N ASN A 203 -9.74 3.61 -7.10
CA ASN A 203 -8.33 3.90 -6.78
C ASN A 203 -7.37 2.89 -7.42
N TYR A 204 -7.89 1.74 -7.87
CA TYR A 204 -7.13 0.69 -8.52
C TYR A 204 -7.53 0.55 -9.99
N THR A 205 -6.55 0.42 -10.84
CA THR A 205 -6.75 0.14 -12.27
C THR A 205 -5.61 -0.69 -12.81
N LEU A 206 -5.88 -1.52 -13.80
CA LEU A 206 -4.83 -2.25 -14.53
C LEU A 206 -4.37 -1.49 -15.78
N LYS A 207 -5.02 -0.36 -16.07
CA LYS A 207 -4.75 0.49 -17.23
C LYS A 207 -3.46 1.29 -17.05
N ASP A 208 -2.80 1.58 -18.19
CA ASP A 208 -1.62 2.44 -18.29
C ASP A 208 -0.37 1.91 -17.55
N ALA A 209 -0.31 0.61 -17.26
CA ALA A 209 0.95 -0.03 -16.91
C ALA A 209 1.86 -0.04 -18.14
N LEU A 210 3.08 0.46 -18.01
CA LEU A 210 4.08 0.49 -19.08
C LEU A 210 5.12 -0.60 -18.88
N TYR A 211 5.27 -1.46 -19.86
CA TYR A 211 6.32 -2.47 -19.92
C TYR A 211 7.28 -2.20 -21.06
N GLY A 212 8.57 -2.13 -20.78
CA GLY A 212 9.63 -2.21 -21.78
C GLY A 212 9.82 -3.65 -22.26
N ILE A 213 10.03 -3.85 -23.55
CA ILE A 213 10.41 -5.12 -24.15
C ILE A 213 11.92 -5.06 -24.38
N TYR A 214 12.65 -5.98 -23.77
CA TYR A 214 14.12 -6.04 -23.85
C TYR A 214 14.58 -7.34 -24.52
N ASN A 215 15.60 -7.24 -25.37
CA ASN A 215 16.24 -8.40 -25.96
C ASN A 215 17.28 -9.03 -25.02
N SER A 216 17.93 -10.10 -25.46
CA SER A 216 18.97 -10.80 -24.68
C SER A 216 20.26 -9.99 -24.42
N SER A 217 20.39 -8.82 -25.05
CA SER A 217 21.49 -7.86 -24.84
C SER A 217 21.10 -6.69 -23.96
N ASP A 218 19.93 -6.78 -23.27
CA ASP A 218 19.35 -5.72 -22.47
C ASP A 218 19.02 -4.42 -23.26
N GLU A 219 18.84 -4.51 -24.58
CA GLU A 219 18.41 -3.39 -25.40
C GLU A 219 16.88 -3.33 -25.43
N ARG A 220 16.31 -2.15 -25.18
CA ARG A 220 14.87 -1.90 -25.29
C ARG A 220 14.46 -1.89 -26.76
N VAL A 221 13.65 -2.84 -27.15
CA VAL A 221 13.23 -3.05 -28.55
C VAL A 221 11.75 -2.76 -28.81
N GLY A 222 10.98 -2.45 -27.78
CA GLY A 222 9.57 -2.13 -27.86
C GLY A 222 8.97 -1.83 -26.51
N GLU A 223 7.65 -1.65 -26.50
CA GLU A 223 6.88 -1.37 -25.29
C GLU A 223 5.47 -1.98 -25.37
N LEU A 224 4.86 -2.14 -24.22
CA LEU A 224 3.47 -2.52 -24.02
C LEU A 224 2.83 -1.53 -23.04
N ILE A 225 1.59 -1.12 -23.33
CA ILE A 225 0.78 -0.31 -22.41
C ILE A 225 -0.54 -1.07 -22.22
N THR A 226 -0.88 -1.36 -20.98
CA THR A 226 -2.10 -2.12 -20.67
C THR A 226 -3.36 -1.27 -20.81
N ASP A 227 -4.43 -1.92 -21.24
CA ASP A 227 -5.78 -1.37 -21.29
C ASP A 227 -6.51 -1.52 -19.93
N GLU A 228 -7.79 -1.16 -19.88
CA GLU A 228 -8.64 -1.24 -18.68
C GLU A 228 -8.81 -2.68 -18.13
N LYS A 229 -8.55 -3.69 -18.97
CA LYS A 229 -8.61 -5.11 -18.57
C LYS A 229 -7.24 -5.69 -18.22
N GLY A 230 -6.21 -4.87 -18.23
CA GLY A 230 -4.83 -5.32 -18.04
C GLY A 230 -4.21 -5.99 -19.27
N TYR A 231 -4.81 -5.85 -20.45
CA TYR A 231 -4.26 -6.42 -21.68
C TYR A 231 -3.36 -5.43 -22.41
N ALA A 232 -2.29 -5.97 -22.98
CA ALA A 232 -1.45 -5.25 -23.91
C ALA A 232 -0.89 -6.20 -24.97
N GLU A 233 -0.56 -5.65 -26.14
CA GLU A 233 -0.05 -6.41 -27.26
C GLU A 233 1.06 -5.64 -27.96
N SER A 234 2.17 -6.34 -28.27
CA SER A 234 3.33 -5.71 -28.90
C SER A 234 3.15 -5.48 -30.39
N SER A 235 3.94 -4.58 -30.92
CA SER A 235 4.30 -4.61 -32.35
C SER A 235 5.07 -5.90 -32.68
N SER A 236 5.24 -6.14 -33.98
CA SER A 236 5.99 -7.32 -34.46
C SER A 236 7.45 -7.28 -34.03
N LEU A 237 7.89 -8.38 -33.41
CA LEU A 237 9.25 -8.63 -32.98
C LEU A 237 9.89 -9.74 -33.81
N SER A 238 11.20 -9.72 -33.92
CA SER A 238 11.99 -10.80 -34.52
C SER A 238 11.97 -12.05 -33.65
N LEU A 239 12.33 -13.20 -34.26
CA LEU A 239 12.56 -14.43 -33.50
C LEU A 239 13.72 -14.24 -32.54
N GLY A 240 13.55 -14.64 -31.27
CA GLY A 240 14.58 -14.46 -30.26
C GLY A 240 14.08 -14.62 -28.83
N LYS A 241 14.98 -14.46 -27.88
CA LYS A 241 14.68 -14.43 -26.45
C LYS A 241 14.58 -12.98 -26.01
N TYR A 242 13.58 -12.70 -25.19
CA TYR A 242 13.25 -11.39 -24.69
C TYR A 242 12.79 -11.49 -23.24
N TYR A 243 12.61 -10.34 -22.60
CA TYR A 243 11.87 -10.23 -21.35
C TYR A 243 11.07 -8.92 -21.33
N LEU A 244 9.99 -8.91 -20.57
CA LEU A 244 9.28 -7.69 -20.18
C LEU A 244 9.83 -7.22 -18.85
N LEU A 245 9.90 -5.91 -18.68
CA LEU A 245 10.18 -5.25 -17.41
C LEU A 245 9.18 -4.11 -17.25
N GLU A 246 8.55 -4.03 -16.10
CA GLU A 246 7.66 -2.91 -15.81
C GLU A 246 8.48 -1.64 -15.58
N GLU A 247 8.17 -0.59 -16.33
CA GLU A 247 8.80 0.73 -16.23
C GLU A 247 7.91 1.72 -15.48
N LYS A 248 6.60 1.44 -15.44
CA LYS A 248 5.60 2.21 -14.70
C LYS A 248 4.44 1.31 -14.30
N ALA A 249 4.18 1.25 -13.00
CA ALA A 249 2.99 0.57 -12.48
C ALA A 249 1.71 1.36 -12.78
N PRO A 250 0.56 0.69 -12.88
CA PRO A 250 -0.73 1.36 -12.96
C PRO A 250 -1.13 1.93 -11.59
N SER A 251 -2.11 2.84 -11.58
CA SER A 251 -2.57 3.44 -10.33
C SER A 251 -3.11 2.39 -9.36
N GLY A 252 -2.72 2.49 -8.11
CA GLY A 252 -3.11 1.58 -7.04
C GLY A 252 -2.17 0.39 -6.83
N TYR A 253 -1.11 0.25 -7.63
CA TYR A 253 -0.20 -0.89 -7.56
C TYR A 253 1.25 -0.47 -7.39
N LEU A 254 2.03 -1.32 -6.78
CA LEU A 254 3.47 -1.14 -6.63
C LEU A 254 4.20 -1.53 -7.93
N LEU A 255 5.27 -0.80 -8.24
CA LEU A 255 6.13 -1.11 -9.38
C LEU A 255 6.87 -2.44 -9.16
N SER A 256 6.80 -3.33 -10.16
CA SER A 256 7.53 -4.60 -10.17
C SER A 256 8.88 -4.46 -10.88
N ASP A 257 9.98 -4.89 -10.23
CA ASP A 257 11.31 -4.96 -10.83
C ASP A 257 11.60 -6.33 -11.47
N GLU A 258 10.61 -7.20 -11.54
CA GLU A 258 10.75 -8.56 -12.01
C GLU A 258 10.82 -8.63 -13.53
N LYS A 259 11.89 -9.29 -14.05
CA LYS A 259 12.03 -9.55 -15.47
C LYS A 259 11.17 -10.74 -15.87
N LEU A 260 10.20 -10.54 -16.78
CA LEU A 260 9.29 -11.55 -17.32
C LEU A 260 9.86 -12.14 -18.62
N PRO A 261 10.69 -13.22 -18.61
CA PRO A 261 11.31 -13.76 -19.81
C PRO A 261 10.32 -14.50 -20.67
N PHE A 262 10.48 -14.36 -21.98
CA PHE A 262 9.71 -15.08 -22.99
C PHE A 262 10.57 -15.33 -24.24
N GLU A 263 10.08 -16.20 -25.12
CA GLU A 263 10.80 -16.56 -26.32
C GLU A 263 9.85 -16.66 -27.51
N ILE A 264 10.17 -15.94 -28.58
CA ILE A 264 9.45 -16.06 -29.85
C ILE A 264 10.18 -17.06 -30.71
N LYS A 265 9.53 -18.21 -30.93
CA LYS A 265 10.09 -19.35 -31.65
C LYS A 265 9.56 -19.48 -33.05
N TYR A 266 10.36 -20.05 -33.93
CA TYR A 266 9.96 -20.39 -35.27
C TYR A 266 8.85 -21.43 -35.28
N ALA A 267 7.72 -21.13 -35.91
CA ALA A 267 6.51 -21.97 -35.92
C ALA A 267 6.28 -22.74 -37.23
N GLY A 268 7.24 -22.71 -38.13
CA GLY A 268 7.14 -23.35 -39.45
C GLY A 268 6.90 -22.35 -40.58
N GLN A 269 7.20 -22.81 -41.79
CA GLN A 269 7.08 -21.93 -42.98
C GLN A 269 5.64 -21.46 -43.26
N ASP A 270 4.65 -22.21 -42.78
CA ASP A 270 3.25 -21.95 -43.06
C ASP A 270 2.61 -20.94 -42.09
N VAL A 271 3.39 -20.48 -41.10
CA VAL A 271 3.00 -19.49 -40.11
C VAL A 271 3.66 -18.17 -40.42
N ALA A 272 2.89 -17.12 -40.67
CA ALA A 272 3.43 -15.80 -40.97
C ALA A 272 3.74 -15.00 -39.70
N VAL A 273 2.86 -15.08 -38.69
CA VAL A 273 3.00 -14.43 -37.39
C VAL A 273 2.65 -15.42 -36.31
N THR A 274 3.46 -15.45 -35.26
CA THR A 274 3.22 -16.28 -34.10
C THR A 274 2.96 -15.43 -32.87
N ASN A 275 2.30 -15.99 -31.89
CA ASN A 275 1.87 -15.31 -30.68
C ASN A 275 2.41 -15.99 -29.44
N THR A 276 2.76 -15.17 -28.42
CA THR A 276 3.16 -15.66 -27.11
C THR A 276 2.41 -14.92 -26.02
N GLU A 277 1.99 -15.56 -24.93
CA GLU A 277 1.32 -14.92 -23.80
C GLU A 277 2.22 -14.87 -22.58
N VAL A 278 2.21 -13.75 -21.85
CA VAL A 278 2.93 -13.54 -20.59
C VAL A 278 1.94 -13.04 -19.56
N GLN A 279 2.04 -13.52 -18.32
CA GLN A 279 1.21 -13.05 -17.22
C GLN A 279 2.04 -12.23 -16.25
N ALA A 280 1.50 -11.12 -15.75
CA ALA A 280 2.10 -10.30 -14.72
C ALA A 280 1.13 -10.09 -13.56
N VAL A 281 1.63 -10.18 -12.34
CA VAL A 281 0.85 -9.99 -11.12
C VAL A 281 1.53 -8.91 -10.28
N ASP A 282 0.82 -7.84 -9.96
CA ASP A 282 1.36 -6.79 -9.09
C ASP A 282 0.70 -6.78 -7.72
N VAL A 283 1.45 -6.25 -6.75
CA VAL A 283 1.00 -6.01 -5.40
C VAL A 283 0.15 -4.75 -5.35
N GLU A 284 -1.00 -4.82 -4.76
CA GLU A 284 -1.83 -3.65 -4.47
C GLU A 284 -1.10 -2.77 -3.44
N GLN A 285 -0.98 -1.48 -3.74
CA GLN A 285 -0.56 -0.53 -2.73
C GLN A 285 -1.65 -0.40 -1.67
N LYS A 286 -1.24 -0.46 -0.40
CA LYS A 286 -2.09 -0.23 0.76
C LYS A 286 -1.59 0.98 1.53
N GLY A 287 -2.37 1.43 2.50
CA GLY A 287 -2.00 2.54 3.34
C GLY A 287 -2.28 2.30 4.80
N THR A 288 -1.69 3.11 5.68
CA THR A 288 -1.99 3.14 7.09
C THR A 288 -2.51 4.51 7.49
N ALA A 289 -3.43 4.54 8.45
CA ALA A 289 -3.93 5.78 9.03
C ALA A 289 -3.48 5.86 10.49
N LYS A 290 -2.75 6.92 10.82
CA LYS A 290 -2.34 7.22 12.19
C LYS A 290 -3.25 8.26 12.78
N LEU A 291 -3.80 7.99 13.96
CA LEU A 291 -4.55 8.92 14.76
C LEU A 291 -3.66 9.44 15.89
N ILE A 292 -3.56 10.75 16.03
CA ILE A 292 -2.93 11.44 17.17
C ILE A 292 -4.05 12.10 17.96
N LYS A 293 -4.09 11.85 19.27
CA LYS A 293 -5.07 12.39 20.18
C LYS A 293 -4.45 13.49 21.03
N GLU A 294 -5.07 14.66 21.06
CA GLU A 294 -4.62 15.81 21.83
C GLU A 294 -5.73 16.33 22.73
N ASP A 295 -5.38 16.90 23.88
CA ASP A 295 -6.27 17.74 24.66
C ASP A 295 -6.50 19.07 23.91
N ALA A 296 -7.75 19.51 23.83
CA ALA A 296 -8.12 20.70 23.05
C ALA A 296 -7.47 22.00 23.55
N GLU A 297 -7.05 22.06 24.80
CA GLU A 297 -6.47 23.26 25.43
C GLU A 297 -4.96 23.16 25.63
N THR A 298 -4.44 21.96 25.95
CA THR A 298 -3.06 21.76 26.39
C THR A 298 -2.21 20.95 25.41
N GLY A 299 -2.83 20.41 24.35
CA GLY A 299 -2.13 19.62 23.34
C GLY A 299 -1.86 18.17 23.81
N ASP A 300 -0.62 17.76 23.88
CA ASP A 300 -0.20 16.40 24.25
C ASP A 300 -0.25 16.12 25.77
N ILE A 301 -0.60 17.12 26.57
CA ILE A 301 -0.65 17.01 28.04
C ILE A 301 -2.09 16.89 28.50
N ALA A 302 -2.48 15.75 29.08
CA ALA A 302 -3.77 15.58 29.68
C ALA A 302 -3.94 16.44 30.93
N GLN A 303 -5.17 16.98 31.15
CA GLN A 303 -5.46 17.85 32.27
C GLN A 303 -5.89 17.07 33.52
N GLY A 304 -5.48 17.50 34.71
CA GLY A 304 -5.87 16.89 35.98
C GLY A 304 -5.51 15.39 36.05
N LYS A 305 -6.48 14.55 36.37
CA LYS A 305 -6.32 13.10 36.45
C LYS A 305 -6.80 12.38 35.19
N ALA A 306 -7.13 13.12 34.15
CA ALA A 306 -7.52 12.57 32.85
C ALA A 306 -6.34 11.90 32.13
N THR A 307 -6.60 11.06 31.18
CA THR A 307 -5.59 10.42 30.32
C THR A 307 -6.08 10.42 28.88
N LEU A 308 -5.18 10.65 27.90
CA LEU A 308 -5.48 10.53 26.48
C LEU A 308 -5.48 9.07 26.02
N ASP A 309 -4.89 8.16 26.82
CA ASP A 309 -4.83 6.73 26.54
C ASP A 309 -6.13 6.00 26.91
N GLY A 310 -6.37 4.89 26.20
CA GLY A 310 -7.52 4.02 26.46
C GLY A 310 -8.77 4.39 25.67
N ALA A 311 -8.77 5.45 24.88
CA ALA A 311 -9.84 5.72 23.92
C ALA A 311 -9.91 4.61 22.86
N VAL A 312 -11.12 4.21 22.50
CA VAL A 312 -11.35 3.24 21.43
C VAL A 312 -11.92 3.95 20.21
N TYR A 313 -11.26 3.78 19.07
CA TYR A 313 -11.70 4.29 17.79
C TYR A 313 -12.01 3.16 16.83
N GLU A 314 -13.07 3.35 16.06
CA GLU A 314 -13.47 2.48 14.96
C GLU A 314 -13.21 3.20 13.63
N ILE A 315 -12.65 2.45 12.63
CA ILE A 315 -12.47 2.92 11.27
C ILE A 315 -13.59 2.38 10.41
N TYR A 316 -14.29 3.25 9.73
CA TYR A 316 -15.34 2.91 8.80
C TYR A 316 -14.99 3.34 7.39
N ARG A 317 -15.35 2.51 6.41
CA ARG A 317 -15.29 2.91 5.01
C ARG A 317 -16.44 3.87 4.70
N SER A 318 -16.12 5.02 4.07
CA SER A 318 -17.09 6.09 3.84
C SER A 318 -18.21 5.73 2.86
N SER A 319 -17.95 4.80 1.91
CA SER A 319 -18.89 4.44 0.84
C SER A 319 -20.09 3.61 1.31
N ASP A 320 -19.93 2.82 2.38
CA ASP A 320 -20.95 1.85 2.84
C ASP A 320 -21.10 1.77 4.37
N ASP A 321 -20.43 2.65 5.12
CA ASP A 321 -20.34 2.65 6.59
C ASP A 321 -19.94 1.29 7.18
N LYS A 322 -19.15 0.51 6.43
CA LYS A 322 -18.64 -0.79 6.89
C LYS A 322 -17.51 -0.57 7.89
N LEU A 323 -17.64 -1.20 9.07
CA LEU A 323 -16.55 -1.28 10.03
C LEU A 323 -15.38 -2.07 9.42
N ILE A 324 -14.20 -1.48 9.42
CA ILE A 324 -12.98 -2.05 8.85
C ILE A 324 -11.98 -2.45 9.94
N ASP A 325 -11.78 -1.58 10.96
CA ASP A 325 -10.80 -1.78 12.00
C ASP A 325 -11.25 -1.16 13.32
N THR A 326 -10.68 -1.60 14.44
CA THR A 326 -10.90 -1.05 15.78
C THR A 326 -9.57 -0.96 16.50
N VAL A 327 -9.22 0.22 16.96
CA VAL A 327 -7.93 0.50 17.61
C VAL A 327 -8.13 1.16 18.96
N THR A 328 -7.14 0.98 19.84
CA THR A 328 -7.08 1.65 21.14
C THR A 328 -5.91 2.63 21.14
N ILE A 329 -6.13 3.83 21.68
CA ILE A 329 -5.10 4.85 21.83
C ILE A 329 -4.12 4.43 22.94
N GLU A 330 -2.84 4.38 22.59
CA GLU A 330 -1.71 4.14 23.49
C GLU A 330 -0.63 5.23 23.27
N ASN A 331 -0.15 5.84 24.35
CA ASN A 331 0.80 6.96 24.30
C ASN A 331 0.30 8.11 23.40
N GLY A 332 -1.00 8.41 23.48
CA GLY A 332 -1.66 9.49 22.74
C GLY A 332 -1.83 9.22 21.23
N GLN A 333 -1.66 8.00 20.75
CA GLN A 333 -1.77 7.68 19.33
C GLN A 333 -2.27 6.25 19.08
N ALA A 334 -2.78 6.02 17.88
CA ALA A 334 -3.05 4.70 17.35
C ALA A 334 -2.74 4.67 15.84
N GLN A 335 -2.60 3.47 15.30
CA GLN A 335 -2.39 3.25 13.87
C GLN A 335 -3.24 2.06 13.43
N SER A 336 -3.87 2.18 12.25
CA SER A 336 -4.61 1.09 11.63
C SER A 336 -3.70 -0.01 11.13
N ASP A 337 -4.27 -1.18 10.87
CA ASP A 337 -3.69 -2.16 9.97
C ASP A 337 -3.59 -1.59 8.54
N ASN A 338 -2.95 -2.33 7.63
CA ASN A 338 -2.86 -1.96 6.22
C ASN A 338 -4.26 -1.97 5.57
N LEU A 339 -4.75 -0.79 5.26
CA LEU A 339 -6.03 -0.55 4.59
C LEU A 339 -5.85 -0.46 3.07
N LEU A 340 -6.91 -0.78 2.33
CA LEU A 340 -6.95 -0.47 0.90
C LEU A 340 -6.96 1.04 0.66
N LEU A 341 -6.55 1.46 -0.54
CA LEU A 341 -6.74 2.84 -0.97
C LEU A 341 -8.24 3.10 -1.12
N ASP A 342 -8.79 3.97 -0.29
CA ASP A 342 -10.22 4.35 -0.28
C ASP A 342 -10.42 5.55 0.64
N SER A 343 -11.68 6.02 0.76
CA SER A 343 -12.10 7.03 1.72
C SER A 343 -12.65 6.38 2.98
N TYR A 344 -12.20 6.86 4.12
CA TYR A 344 -12.55 6.35 5.44
C TYR A 344 -12.87 7.48 6.42
N TYR A 345 -13.37 7.11 7.59
CA TYR A 345 -13.43 8.02 8.74
C TYR A 345 -13.17 7.26 10.04
N TRP A 346 -12.55 7.96 10.98
CA TRP A 346 -12.46 7.58 12.38
C TRP A 346 -13.71 8.01 13.12
N LEU A 347 -14.19 7.19 14.04
CA LEU A 347 -15.27 7.51 14.97
C LEU A 347 -14.89 6.99 16.35
N GLU A 348 -14.94 7.88 17.36
CA GLU A 348 -14.70 7.46 18.72
C GLU A 348 -15.88 6.62 19.24
N LYS A 349 -15.57 5.45 19.73
CA LYS A 349 -16.50 4.50 20.32
C LYS A 349 -16.58 4.63 21.84
N GLU A 350 -15.42 4.78 22.45
CA GLU A 350 -15.23 4.93 23.89
C GLU A 350 -14.24 6.06 24.13
N ALA A 351 -14.66 7.07 24.89
CA ALA A 351 -13.78 8.15 25.30
C ALA A 351 -12.75 7.68 26.34
N PRO A 352 -11.57 8.28 26.39
CA PRO A 352 -10.61 7.98 27.43
C PRO A 352 -11.06 8.59 28.77
N THR A 353 -10.49 8.10 29.84
CA THR A 353 -10.87 8.56 31.19
C THR A 353 -10.70 10.06 31.35
N GLY A 354 -11.76 10.74 31.72
CA GLY A 354 -11.76 12.18 31.99
C GLY A 354 -12.06 13.08 30.81
N TYR A 355 -12.37 12.52 29.66
CA TYR A 355 -12.78 13.26 28.46
C TYR A 355 -14.22 12.98 28.04
N LEU A 356 -14.80 13.90 27.30
CA LEU A 356 -16.12 13.74 26.69
C LEU A 356 -15.99 12.90 25.41
N LEU A 357 -16.97 12.05 25.15
CA LEU A 357 -17.02 11.27 23.91
C LEU A 357 -17.13 12.17 22.69
N ASP A 358 -16.18 12.08 21.77
CA ASP A 358 -16.25 12.73 20.46
C ASP A 358 -17.15 11.93 19.51
N LYS A 359 -18.19 12.57 18.98
CA LYS A 359 -19.14 11.99 18.04
C LYS A 359 -18.91 12.41 16.60
N GLU A 360 -17.87 13.19 16.35
CA GLU A 360 -17.55 13.65 15.00
C GLU A 360 -16.89 12.54 14.18
N LYS A 361 -17.22 12.50 12.89
CA LYS A 361 -16.56 11.64 11.92
C LYS A 361 -15.32 12.36 11.39
N HIS A 362 -14.15 11.85 11.72
CA HIS A 362 -12.88 12.39 11.22
C HIS A 362 -12.49 11.68 9.93
N ALA A 363 -12.89 12.27 8.81
CA ALA A 363 -12.67 11.70 7.47
C ALA A 363 -11.20 11.78 7.05
N PHE A 364 -10.75 10.76 6.30
CA PHE A 364 -9.45 10.72 5.65
C PHE A 364 -9.49 9.88 4.37
N ASP A 365 -8.56 10.17 3.47
CA ASP A 365 -8.40 9.44 2.21
C ASP A 365 -7.02 8.80 2.14
N LEU A 366 -6.99 7.52 1.81
CA LEU A 366 -5.77 6.82 1.40
C LEU A 366 -5.72 6.82 -0.11
N THR A 367 -4.79 7.59 -0.68
CA THR A 367 -4.66 7.77 -2.13
C THR A 367 -3.35 7.18 -2.64
N TYR A 368 -3.35 6.75 -3.90
CA TYR A 368 -2.17 6.21 -4.55
C TYR A 368 -0.98 7.17 -4.51
N ASN A 369 0.18 6.66 -4.11
CA ASN A 369 1.45 7.38 -4.13
C ASN A 369 2.51 6.53 -4.83
N SER A 370 2.89 6.91 -6.05
CA SER A 370 3.88 6.18 -6.86
C SER A 370 5.30 6.19 -6.29
N GLU A 371 5.59 7.05 -5.31
CA GLU A 371 6.92 7.21 -4.71
C GLU A 371 7.05 6.47 -3.37
N ALA A 372 5.98 5.85 -2.89
CA ALA A 372 5.94 5.17 -1.59
C ALA A 372 5.43 3.73 -1.73
N GLU A 373 5.94 2.83 -0.90
CA GLU A 373 5.41 1.46 -0.80
C GLU A 373 4.08 1.43 -0.03
N VAL A 374 3.87 2.36 0.91
CA VAL A 374 2.68 2.49 1.74
C VAL A 374 2.14 3.91 1.64
N ALA A 375 0.83 4.05 1.49
CA ALA A 375 0.14 5.35 1.50
C ALA A 375 -0.25 5.71 2.94
N ASP A 376 0.51 6.58 3.60
CA ASP A 376 0.27 6.94 4.99
C ASP A 376 -0.49 8.25 5.13
N VAL A 377 -1.39 8.32 6.13
CA VAL A 377 -2.09 9.53 6.53
C VAL A 377 -2.04 9.71 8.05
N ILE A 378 -1.93 10.95 8.50
CA ILE A 378 -1.93 11.30 9.93
C ILE A 378 -3.11 12.24 10.18
N ILE A 379 -3.95 11.89 11.15
CA ILE A 379 -5.09 12.69 11.62
C ILE A 379 -4.85 13.05 13.08
N THR A 380 -5.03 14.32 13.43
CA THR A 380 -5.00 14.77 14.82
C THR A 380 -6.42 15.14 15.26
N VAL A 381 -6.89 14.56 16.36
CA VAL A 381 -8.18 14.87 16.99
C VAL A 381 -7.97 15.54 18.33
N LYS A 382 -8.85 16.49 18.67
CA LYS A 382 -8.77 17.30 19.89
C LYS A 382 -9.95 17.00 20.78
N GLU A 383 -9.63 16.58 21.99
CA GLU A 383 -10.60 16.12 22.96
C GLU A 383 -10.95 17.18 24.01
N GLN A 384 -12.20 17.21 24.40
CA GLN A 384 -12.68 18.10 25.45
C GLN A 384 -12.62 17.39 26.81
N VAL A 385 -11.72 17.85 27.69
CA VAL A 385 -11.66 17.34 29.05
C VAL A 385 -12.96 17.65 29.78
N ILE A 386 -13.44 16.70 30.61
CA ILE A 386 -14.58 16.91 31.52
C ILE A 386 -14.20 18.00 32.52
N LYS A 387 -15.01 19.03 32.61
CA LYS A 387 -14.83 20.09 33.60
C LYS A 387 -16.13 20.35 34.34
N GLU A 388 -16.04 20.58 35.65
CA GLU A 388 -17.13 20.96 36.51
C GLU A 388 -16.67 22.04 37.49
N LYS A 389 -17.61 22.81 38.00
CA LYS A 389 -17.40 23.77 39.07
C LYS A 389 -17.67 23.14 40.41
N ILE A 390 -16.95 23.57 41.47
CA ILE A 390 -17.26 23.20 42.84
C ILE A 390 -18.01 24.34 43.46
N LYS A 391 -19.25 24.07 43.89
CA LYS A 391 -20.05 25.00 44.70
C LYS A 391 -19.97 24.56 46.15
N VAL A 392 -19.36 25.37 46.99
CA VAL A 392 -19.22 25.11 48.43
C VAL A 392 -20.29 25.93 49.16
N MET A 393 -21.03 25.29 50.03
CA MET A 393 -22.07 25.90 50.83
C MET A 393 -21.78 25.61 52.32
N LYS A 394 -21.83 26.68 53.13
CA LYS A 394 -21.53 26.63 54.54
C LYS A 394 -22.80 26.50 55.39
N TYR A 395 -22.87 25.50 56.25
CA TYR A 395 -24.03 25.18 57.09
C TYR A 395 -23.65 25.08 58.58
N ASP A 396 -24.58 25.48 59.42
CA ASP A 396 -24.54 25.21 60.86
C ASP A 396 -24.88 23.72 61.12
N GLU A 397 -24.04 23.02 61.88
CA GLU A 397 -24.18 21.60 62.08
C GLU A 397 -25.43 21.21 62.92
N ALA A 398 -25.83 22.07 63.84
CA ALA A 398 -26.96 21.81 64.73
C ALA A 398 -28.31 22.14 64.06
N THR A 399 -28.38 23.25 63.38
CA THR A 399 -29.64 23.76 62.74
C THR A 399 -29.82 23.23 61.32
N LYS A 400 -28.75 22.83 60.66
CA LYS A 400 -28.72 22.47 59.21
C LYS A 400 -29.10 23.64 58.30
N GLU A 401 -29.05 24.88 58.78
CA GLU A 401 -29.30 26.08 58.03
C GLU A 401 -28.03 26.70 57.47
N PRO A 402 -28.08 27.40 56.32
CA PRO A 402 -26.91 28.08 55.77
C PRO A 402 -26.37 29.16 56.72
N ILE A 403 -25.06 29.23 56.90
CA ILE A 403 -24.37 30.29 57.64
C ILE A 403 -24.19 31.48 56.72
N LYS A 404 -25.06 32.50 56.85
CA LYS A 404 -25.08 33.70 55.99
C LYS A 404 -24.41 34.87 56.69
N ASN A 405 -23.91 35.84 55.88
CA ASN A 405 -23.27 37.09 56.34
C ASN A 405 -22.10 36.86 57.32
N ASN A 406 -21.48 35.70 57.22
CA ASN A 406 -20.37 35.30 58.13
C ASN A 406 -19.40 34.40 57.31
N ALA A 407 -18.39 35.04 56.74
CA ALA A 407 -17.51 34.43 55.76
C ALA A 407 -16.62 33.33 56.37
N ALA A 408 -16.44 32.24 55.62
CA ALA A 408 -15.43 31.25 55.80
C ALA A 408 -14.41 31.31 54.68
N THR A 409 -13.14 31.01 54.96
CA THR A 409 -12.05 30.98 53.98
C THR A 409 -11.53 29.56 53.78
N PHE A 410 -11.35 29.18 52.53
CA PHE A 410 -10.89 27.85 52.12
C PHE A 410 -9.70 27.93 51.19
N LYS A 411 -8.91 26.87 51.14
CA LYS A 411 -8.00 26.54 50.04
C LYS A 411 -8.45 25.25 49.38
N LEU A 412 -8.30 25.20 48.07
CA LEU A 412 -8.57 24.00 47.27
C LEU A 412 -7.27 23.48 46.74
N LYS A 413 -6.97 22.22 47.00
CA LYS A 413 -5.75 21.54 46.55
C LYS A 413 -6.09 20.52 45.49
N ASP A 414 -5.38 20.54 44.39
CA ASP A 414 -5.36 19.46 43.40
C ASP A 414 -4.53 18.29 43.94
N LEU A 415 -5.11 17.08 44.02
CA LEU A 415 -4.43 15.91 44.53
C LEU A 415 -3.50 15.25 43.51
N GLN A 416 -3.62 15.57 42.23
CA GLN A 416 -2.74 15.07 41.19
C GLN A 416 -1.41 15.83 41.17
N THR A 417 -1.49 17.18 41.19
CA THR A 417 -0.30 18.02 41.15
C THR A 417 0.26 18.31 42.55
N GLY A 418 -0.59 18.25 43.56
CA GLY A 418 -0.28 18.66 44.94
C GLY A 418 -0.27 20.18 45.14
N GLU A 419 -0.65 20.95 44.13
CA GLU A 419 -0.68 22.40 44.16
C GLU A 419 -2.05 22.96 44.61
N PHE A 420 -2.06 24.18 45.10
CA PHE A 420 -3.30 24.88 45.43
C PHE A 420 -3.86 25.59 44.18
N ILE A 421 -5.16 25.44 43.99
CA ILE A 421 -5.90 26.08 42.89
C ILE A 421 -5.99 27.56 43.12
N GLU A 422 -5.68 28.32 42.07
CA GLU A 422 -5.82 29.77 42.04
C GLU A 422 -7.20 30.18 41.45
N HIS A 423 -7.83 31.17 42.05
CA HIS A 423 -9.05 31.80 41.58
C HIS A 423 -8.89 33.31 41.60
N ASP A 424 -9.01 33.96 40.45
CA ASP A 424 -8.84 35.40 40.28
C ASP A 424 -7.55 35.96 40.90
N GLY A 425 -6.45 35.22 40.76
CA GLY A 425 -5.13 35.61 41.28
C GLY A 425 -4.95 35.39 42.79
N GLN A 426 -5.86 34.63 43.42
CA GLN A 426 -5.80 34.30 44.85
C GLN A 426 -5.91 32.78 45.09
N LEU A 427 -5.14 32.29 46.05
CA LEU A 427 -5.17 30.89 46.47
C LEU A 427 -6.24 30.58 47.53
N GLU A 428 -7.04 31.57 47.91
CA GLU A 428 -8.06 31.51 48.96
C GLU A 428 -9.43 31.83 48.43
N PHE A 429 -10.38 30.98 48.73
CA PHE A 429 -11.79 31.11 48.40
C PHE A 429 -12.56 31.55 49.62
N MET A 430 -13.30 32.62 49.50
CA MET A 430 -14.10 33.17 50.60
C MET A 430 -15.60 32.99 50.28
N THR A 431 -16.37 32.51 51.25
CA THR A 431 -17.85 32.47 51.07
C THR A 431 -18.41 33.87 51.07
N ASP A 432 -19.41 34.10 50.23
CA ASP A 432 -20.15 35.34 50.08
C ASP A 432 -21.16 35.58 51.21
N GLN A 433 -22.05 36.56 51.04
CA GLN A 433 -23.12 36.86 51.98
C GLN A 433 -24.17 35.74 52.10
N SER A 434 -24.32 34.88 51.10
CA SER A 434 -25.19 33.71 51.12
C SER A 434 -24.57 32.52 51.84
N GLY A 435 -23.27 32.59 52.14
CA GLY A 435 -22.50 31.51 52.74
C GLY A 435 -21.96 30.52 51.69
N GLU A 436 -21.82 30.98 50.44
CA GLU A 436 -21.40 30.14 49.31
C GLU A 436 -20.19 30.71 48.55
N PHE A 437 -19.46 29.86 47.85
CA PHE A 437 -18.60 30.25 46.73
C PHE A 437 -18.63 29.20 45.64
N VAL A 438 -18.26 29.60 44.41
CA VAL A 438 -18.19 28.73 43.25
C VAL A 438 -16.82 28.91 42.62
N THR A 439 -16.14 27.79 42.25
CA THR A 439 -14.86 27.83 41.56
C THR A 439 -15.05 28.17 40.08
N ASN A 440 -13.95 28.45 39.38
CA ASN A 440 -13.89 28.31 37.93
C ASN A 440 -14.08 26.83 37.54
N ASP A 441 -14.19 26.53 36.23
CA ASP A 441 -14.23 25.17 35.73
C ASP A 441 -12.91 24.49 36.04
N LEU A 442 -12.97 23.36 36.74
CA LEU A 442 -11.85 22.53 37.12
C LEU A 442 -11.89 21.23 36.34
N PRO A 443 -10.75 20.69 35.87
CA PRO A 443 -10.71 19.49 35.09
C PRO A 443 -11.03 18.24 35.92
N TYR A 444 -11.34 17.16 35.22
CA TYR A 444 -11.49 15.81 35.80
C TYR A 444 -10.38 15.48 36.78
N GLY A 445 -10.73 15.09 38.01
CA GLY A 445 -9.74 14.82 39.04
C GLY A 445 -10.29 14.74 40.46
N GLU A 446 -9.38 14.62 41.39
CA GLU A 446 -9.65 14.59 42.84
C GLU A 446 -9.05 15.83 43.50
N TYR A 447 -9.82 16.47 44.35
CA TYR A 447 -9.47 17.71 45.04
C TYR A 447 -9.66 17.58 46.53
N GLU A 448 -8.93 18.36 47.29
CA GLU A 448 -9.12 18.53 48.74
C GLU A 448 -9.48 19.97 49.04
N LEU A 449 -10.64 20.16 49.64
CA LEU A 449 -11.09 21.43 50.19
C LEU A 449 -10.67 21.53 51.66
N ILE A 450 -9.89 22.55 51.98
CA ILE A 450 -9.33 22.78 53.31
C ILE A 450 -9.88 24.08 53.87
N GLU A 451 -10.62 24.03 54.97
CA GLU A 451 -11.08 25.22 55.66
C GLU A 451 -9.88 25.90 56.38
N ILE A 452 -9.55 27.14 56.05
CA ILE A 452 -8.45 27.90 56.66
C ILE A 452 -8.97 28.76 57.80
N ILE A 453 -10.11 29.43 57.56
CA ILE A 453 -10.77 30.29 58.55
C ILE A 453 -12.25 29.91 58.62
N ALA A 454 -12.73 29.49 59.76
CA ALA A 454 -14.13 29.26 60.00
C ALA A 454 -14.95 30.56 60.16
N PRO A 455 -16.26 30.53 59.96
CA PRO A 455 -17.13 31.67 60.30
C PRO A 455 -16.95 32.09 61.77
N THR A 456 -17.08 33.37 62.05
CA THR A 456 -16.95 33.90 63.42
C THR A 456 -17.91 33.17 64.37
N ASN A 457 -17.41 32.70 65.53
CA ASN A 457 -18.09 31.89 66.54
C ASN A 457 -18.31 30.39 66.15
N TYR A 458 -17.67 29.93 65.10
CA TYR A 458 -17.72 28.52 64.70
C TYR A 458 -16.33 27.85 64.84
N GLN A 459 -16.33 26.56 65.13
CA GLN A 459 -15.11 25.76 65.14
C GLN A 459 -14.67 25.48 63.72
N ARG A 460 -13.39 25.62 63.44
CA ARG A 460 -12.81 25.26 62.16
C ARG A 460 -12.81 23.74 61.94
N GLY A 461 -13.24 23.28 60.73
CA GLY A 461 -13.08 21.92 60.34
C GLY A 461 -11.59 21.54 60.22
N MET A 462 -11.20 20.49 60.92
CA MET A 462 -9.79 20.03 60.93
C MET A 462 -9.44 19.10 59.78
N GLU A 463 -10.42 18.34 59.28
CA GLU A 463 -10.22 17.35 58.22
C GLU A 463 -10.57 17.96 56.85
N PRO A 464 -9.71 17.78 55.84
CA PRO A 464 -10.02 18.19 54.46
C PRO A 464 -11.21 17.41 53.91
N THR A 465 -12.01 18.08 53.07
CA THR A 465 -13.11 17.42 52.37
C THR A 465 -12.66 17.05 50.96
N LYS A 466 -12.68 15.73 50.66
CA LYS A 466 -12.39 15.22 49.31
C LYS A 466 -13.56 15.48 48.39
N ILE A 467 -13.24 15.91 47.17
CA ILE A 467 -14.18 16.23 46.10
C ILE A 467 -13.69 15.57 44.83
N THR A 468 -14.59 14.93 44.10
CA THR A 468 -14.28 14.31 42.80
C THR A 468 -15.01 15.05 41.70
N ILE A 469 -14.33 15.38 40.65
CA ILE A 469 -14.87 15.86 39.37
C ILE A 469 -14.80 14.71 38.40
N ASP A 470 -15.97 14.16 38.00
CA ASP A 470 -16.08 12.99 37.14
C ASP A 470 -17.12 13.10 36.02
N GLY A 471 -17.74 14.28 35.89
CA GLY A 471 -18.76 14.56 34.88
C GLY A 471 -20.18 14.08 35.26
N THR A 472 -20.38 13.52 36.44
CA THR A 472 -21.69 12.99 36.85
C THR A 472 -22.61 14.06 37.47
N HIS A 473 -22.09 15.28 37.71
CA HIS A 473 -22.77 16.33 38.48
C HIS A 473 -23.39 17.44 37.61
N ASN A 474 -23.57 17.21 36.32
CA ASN A 474 -24.13 18.22 35.38
C ASN A 474 -23.43 19.57 35.42
N GLY A 475 -22.11 19.58 35.57
CA GLY A 475 -21.26 20.78 35.54
C GLY A 475 -21.03 21.45 36.87
N ILE A 476 -21.71 21.05 37.97
CA ILE A 476 -21.51 21.62 39.32
C ILE A 476 -21.55 20.55 40.39
N VAL A 477 -20.46 20.39 41.12
CA VAL A 477 -20.33 19.55 42.31
C VAL A 477 -20.73 20.37 43.53
N GLU A 478 -21.86 20.07 44.17
CA GLU A 478 -22.32 20.76 45.38
C GLU A 478 -21.73 20.14 46.64
N VAL A 479 -21.04 20.93 47.45
CA VAL A 479 -20.37 20.49 48.68
C VAL A 479 -20.89 21.26 49.88
N LYS A 480 -21.47 20.57 50.82
CA LYS A 480 -21.98 21.15 52.09
C LYS A 480 -20.95 20.94 53.18
N ILE A 481 -20.43 22.05 53.72
CA ILE A 481 -19.47 22.01 54.84
C ILE A 481 -20.18 22.47 56.13
N MET A 482 -20.20 21.60 57.10
CA MET A 482 -20.78 21.83 58.41
C MET A 482 -19.76 22.39 59.38
N ASN A 483 -20.16 23.42 60.19
CA ASN A 483 -19.37 23.85 61.33
C ASN A 483 -20.24 23.87 62.60
N THR A 484 -19.62 23.50 63.69
CA THR A 484 -20.22 23.51 65.02
C THR A 484 -20.05 24.89 65.66
N GLU A 485 -21.13 25.54 66.14
CA GLU A 485 -21.04 26.80 66.83
C GLU A 485 -20.28 26.65 68.16
N ILE A 486 -19.39 27.56 68.45
CA ILE A 486 -18.66 27.62 69.72
C ILE A 486 -19.63 28.04 70.84
N SER A 487 -20.04 27.09 71.67
CA SER A 487 -20.89 27.38 72.78
C SER A 487 -20.25 28.42 73.69
N LYS A 488 -20.87 29.57 73.88
CA LYS A 488 -20.48 30.56 74.88
C LYS A 488 -20.55 29.88 76.26
N PRO A 489 -19.47 29.98 77.11
CA PRO A 489 -19.61 29.47 78.46
C PRO A 489 -20.74 30.21 79.17
N LEU A 490 -21.74 29.48 79.64
CA LEU A 490 -22.78 30.01 80.53
C LEU A 490 -22.11 30.59 81.74
N LEU A 491 -22.03 31.93 81.85
CA LEU A 491 -21.70 32.63 83.09
C LEU A 491 -22.76 32.27 84.13
N LYS A 492 -22.46 31.31 85.03
CA LYS A 492 -23.27 31.04 86.21
C LYS A 492 -23.32 32.32 87.05
N LYS A 493 -24.50 32.96 87.16
CA LYS A 493 -24.82 34.02 88.14
C LYS A 493 -24.54 33.45 89.52
N SER A 494 -23.40 33.86 90.14
CA SER A 494 -23.13 33.59 91.56
C SER A 494 -24.08 34.44 92.43
N THR A 495 -25.02 33.81 93.10
CA THR A 495 -25.77 34.41 94.18
C THR A 495 -24.84 34.51 95.38
N ARG A 496 -24.68 35.74 95.83
CA ARG A 496 -23.92 36.17 97.00
C ARG A 496 -24.58 35.69 98.29
N HIS A 497 -23.87 34.91 99.09
CA HIS A 497 -24.12 34.84 100.49
C HIS A 497 -22.88 35.27 101.24
N THR A 498 -23.05 36.28 102.06
CA THR A 498 -22.10 36.89 102.98
C THR A 498 -21.81 36.01 104.13
N THR A 499 -20.59 35.79 104.57
CA THR A 499 -20.03 35.95 105.93
C THR A 499 -18.52 35.70 105.94
N ASP A 500 -17.86 36.64 106.53
CA ASP A 500 -16.46 36.84 106.86
C ASP A 500 -15.96 35.95 107.96
N PRO A 501 -14.69 35.97 108.46
CA PRO A 501 -13.38 36.38 107.89
C PRO A 501 -12.21 35.39 108.17
N ALA A 502 -11.06 35.81 107.75
CA ALA A 502 -9.67 35.53 108.23
C ALA A 502 -8.99 34.19 107.90
N ARG A 503 -7.97 34.23 107.10
CA ARG A 503 -6.54 34.08 107.44
C ARG A 503 -5.58 33.93 106.23
N LYS A 504 -4.51 34.71 106.39
CA LYS A 504 -3.12 34.54 105.91
C LYS A 504 -2.78 34.27 104.46
N ALA A 505 -2.02 35.20 103.96
CA ALA A 505 -1.11 35.17 102.81
C ALA A 505 -0.09 34.01 102.91
N THR A 506 0.15 33.36 101.80
CA THR A 506 1.37 32.61 101.56
C THR A 506 1.78 32.79 100.08
N GLU A 507 3.05 33.02 99.92
CA GLU A 507 3.85 33.43 98.81
C GLU A 507 3.50 32.83 97.43
N VAL A 508 3.58 33.70 96.41
CA VAL A 508 3.62 33.35 94.97
C VAL A 508 5.03 32.95 94.66
N LYS A 509 5.32 31.74 94.31
CA LYS A 509 6.52 31.32 93.61
C LYS A 509 6.35 31.48 92.13
N SER A 510 7.20 32.28 91.55
CA SER A 510 7.37 32.50 90.13
C SER A 510 7.83 31.21 89.42
N LEU A 511 7.20 30.86 88.31
CA LEU A 511 7.67 29.82 87.38
C LEU A 511 8.82 30.36 86.52
N PRO A 512 9.85 29.55 86.23
CA PRO A 512 10.98 29.96 85.44
C PRO A 512 10.64 29.97 83.94
N LEU A 513 11.20 30.94 83.24
CA LEU A 513 11.29 30.99 81.77
C LEU A 513 12.24 29.88 81.30
N LEU A 514 11.75 28.91 80.59
CA LEU A 514 12.58 27.98 79.82
C LEU A 514 12.97 28.64 78.49
N GLY A 515 14.21 29.02 78.41
CA GLY A 515 14.85 29.37 77.15
C GLY A 515 15.18 28.09 76.41
N ASP A 516 14.58 27.95 75.28
CA ASP A 516 14.78 26.79 74.41
C ASP A 516 16.03 27.01 73.55
N LYS A 517 17.00 26.12 73.69
CA LYS A 517 18.27 26.12 72.91
C LYS A 517 18.29 25.09 71.78
N ASP A 518 17.17 24.39 71.50
CA ASP A 518 17.19 23.24 70.59
C ASP A 518 16.67 23.55 69.19
N GLY A 519 16.33 24.84 68.88
CA GLY A 519 15.81 25.22 67.56
C GLY A 519 16.85 25.33 66.42
N ILE A 520 18.17 25.25 66.74
CA ILE A 520 19.21 25.48 65.69
C ILE A 520 19.74 24.17 65.08
N THR A 521 19.56 23.04 65.71
CA THR A 521 20.13 21.77 65.19
C THR A 521 19.27 21.09 64.10
N LEU A 522 17.98 21.42 63.98
CA LEU A 522 17.13 20.88 62.88
C LEU A 522 17.26 21.61 61.54
N LEU A 523 17.74 22.87 61.55
CA LEU A 523 17.90 23.65 60.32
C LEU A 523 19.16 23.27 59.53
N LEU A 524 20.15 22.64 60.15
CA LEU A 524 21.41 22.22 59.51
C LEU A 524 21.32 20.82 58.86
N ILE A 525 20.35 19.98 59.22
CA ILE A 525 20.15 18.66 58.61
C ILE A 525 19.31 18.76 57.32
N GLY A 526 18.43 19.76 57.18
CA GLY A 526 17.66 20.02 55.98
C GLY A 526 18.48 20.52 54.79
N LEU A 527 19.54 21.27 55.07
CA LEU A 527 20.44 21.84 54.03
C LEU A 527 21.46 20.83 53.48
N ALA A 528 21.78 19.77 54.21
CA ALA A 528 22.72 18.73 53.76
C ALA A 528 22.06 17.70 52.78
N LEU A 529 20.75 17.57 52.78
CA LEU A 529 20.01 16.66 51.88
C LEU A 529 19.68 17.28 50.52
N VAL A 530 19.66 18.62 50.41
CA VAL A 530 19.45 19.34 49.15
C VAL A 530 20.73 19.44 48.33
N ALA A 531 21.91 19.44 49.00
CA ALA A 531 23.21 19.51 48.30
C ALA A 531 23.63 18.16 47.68
N SER A 532 23.14 17.03 48.18
CA SER A 532 23.46 15.70 47.65
C SER A 532 22.61 15.30 46.44
N SER A 533 21.41 15.85 46.26
CA SER A 533 20.58 15.60 45.08
C SER A 533 20.99 16.39 43.82
N LEU A 534 21.70 17.52 43.97
CA LEU A 534 22.21 18.26 42.82
C LEU A 534 23.53 17.73 42.25
N ALA A 535 24.27 16.91 43.02
CA ALA A 535 25.54 16.32 42.55
C ALA A 535 25.33 15.06 41.68
N ILE A 536 24.19 14.39 41.77
CA ILE A 536 23.88 13.17 40.99
C ILE A 536 23.31 13.52 39.61
N TYR A 537 22.79 14.72 39.40
CA TYR A 537 22.25 15.16 38.12
C TYR A 537 23.30 15.67 37.09
N ARG A 538 24.55 15.90 37.54
CA ARG A 538 25.65 16.40 36.66
C ARG A 538 26.66 15.35 36.20
N SER A 539 26.46 14.05 36.50
CA SER A 539 27.39 13.01 36.07
C SER A 539 26.80 12.06 35.00
N LYS A 540 25.66 12.41 34.38
CA LYS A 540 25.10 11.70 33.21
C LYS A 540 24.70 12.72 32.13
N LYS A 541 25.69 13.31 31.52
CA LYS A 541 25.64 13.81 30.13
C LYS A 541 26.99 13.55 29.48
#